data_e318ebad7e6fdc1d91e9b52a3c67f94c
#
_entry.id   e318ebad7e6fdc1d91e9b52a3c67f94c
#
_cell.length_a   1.000
_cell.length_b   1.000
_cell.length_c   1.000
_cell.angle_alpha   90.00
_cell.angle_beta   90.00
_cell.angle_gamma   90.00
#
_symmetry.space_group_name_H-M   'P 1'
#
loop_
_entity.id
_entity.type
_entity.pdbx_description
1 polymer ?
#
loop_
_entity_poly.entity_id
_entity_poly.type
_entity_poly.pdbx_seq_one_letter_code
_entity_poly.pdbx_strand_id
1 'polypeptide(L)'
;AGSDGIIQISTGGAEYASGQKVKDMVTGAVALAEYARVVAKNYPVNIALHTDHCQKEKLDTYVNPLIAISQQRVDKGQDPLFNSHMWDGSAIEVEENLQIAEELLSRTAKAKIILEIEVGAVGGEEDGVTGEINEKLYTTVADGMRTLEVLGLGEKGRYITALTFGNVHGAYKPGHVKLRPEILKEIQDECGKKYGKDK
;
A
#
# COMPACT_ATOMS: atom_id res chain seq x y z
N ALA A 1 -2.74 -16.64 -18.08
CA ALA A 1 -1.37 -16.23 -18.42
C ALA A 1 -0.30 -17.20 -17.89
N GLY A 2 -0.53 -17.96 -16.84
CA GLY A 2 0.49 -18.86 -16.25
C GLY A 2 1.57 -18.15 -15.44
N SER A 3 1.30 -16.93 -14.99
CA SER A 3 2.18 -16.13 -14.12
C SER A 3 1.50 -15.87 -12.80
N ASP A 4 2.30 -15.79 -11.74
CA ASP A 4 1.87 -15.28 -10.44
C ASP A 4 1.37 -13.83 -10.57
N GLY A 5 0.48 -13.41 -9.67
CA GLY A 5 -0.13 -12.09 -9.74
C GLY A 5 -0.60 -11.57 -8.39
N ILE A 6 -0.84 -10.26 -8.35
CA ILE A 6 -1.44 -9.57 -7.21
C ILE A 6 -2.78 -9.01 -7.66
N ILE A 7 -3.84 -9.31 -6.93
CA ILE A 7 -5.15 -8.69 -7.11
C ILE A 7 -5.26 -7.56 -6.11
N GLN A 8 -5.44 -6.35 -6.62
CA GLN A 8 -5.62 -5.14 -5.82
C GLN A 8 -7.10 -4.78 -5.72
N ILE A 9 -7.52 -4.35 -4.54
CA ILE A 9 -8.90 -3.93 -4.25
C ILE A 9 -8.86 -2.52 -3.70
N SER A 10 -9.30 -1.55 -4.50
CA SER A 10 -9.40 -0.15 -4.08
C SER A 10 -10.60 0.08 -3.16
N THR A 11 -10.59 1.20 -2.46
CA THR A 11 -11.73 1.62 -1.61
C THR A 11 -13.03 1.75 -2.41
N GLY A 12 -12.95 2.38 -3.60
CA GLY A 12 -14.09 2.54 -4.51
C GLY A 12 -14.58 1.20 -5.07
N GLY A 13 -13.66 0.32 -5.49
CA GLY A 13 -13.99 -1.03 -5.97
C GLY A 13 -14.64 -1.89 -4.89
N ALA A 14 -14.17 -1.80 -3.65
CA ALA A 14 -14.75 -2.49 -2.49
C ALA A 14 -16.16 -1.97 -2.19
N GLU A 15 -16.35 -0.66 -2.13
CA GLU A 15 -17.67 -0.07 -1.90
C GLU A 15 -18.67 -0.50 -2.98
N TYR A 16 -18.26 -0.44 -4.26
CA TYR A 16 -19.09 -0.87 -5.37
C TYR A 16 -19.47 -2.36 -5.27
N ALA A 17 -18.53 -3.23 -4.93
CA ALA A 17 -18.76 -4.67 -4.81
C ALA A 17 -19.72 -5.03 -3.66
N SER A 18 -19.84 -4.21 -2.64
CA SER A 18 -20.82 -4.40 -1.56
C SER A 18 -22.28 -4.18 -2.00
N GLY A 19 -22.47 -3.54 -3.13
CA GLY A 19 -23.79 -3.23 -3.71
C GLY A 19 -24.31 -1.84 -3.33
N GLN A 20 -25.13 -1.29 -4.22
CA GLN A 20 -25.59 0.11 -4.17
C GLN A 20 -26.33 0.51 -2.90
N LYS A 21 -26.96 -0.45 -2.19
CA LYS A 21 -27.70 -0.17 -0.95
C LYS A 21 -26.83 -0.32 0.29
N VAL A 22 -25.82 -1.18 0.25
CA VAL A 22 -24.95 -1.46 1.40
C VAL A 22 -23.86 -0.42 1.53
N LYS A 23 -23.12 -0.14 0.45
CA LYS A 23 -22.04 0.85 0.38
C LYS A 23 -21.02 0.73 1.52
N ASP A 24 -20.61 -0.50 1.81
CA ASP A 24 -19.65 -0.81 2.86
C ASP A 24 -18.37 -1.43 2.28
N MET A 25 -17.30 -0.67 2.36
CA MET A 25 -15.99 -1.07 1.81
C MET A 25 -15.47 -2.38 2.41
N VAL A 26 -15.68 -2.62 3.70
CA VAL A 26 -15.22 -3.84 4.37
C VAL A 26 -15.96 -5.06 3.84
N THR A 27 -17.29 -4.99 3.76
CA THR A 27 -18.11 -6.08 3.20
C THR A 27 -17.70 -6.41 1.76
N GLY A 28 -17.53 -5.39 0.92
CA GLY A 28 -17.12 -5.61 -0.46
C GLY A 28 -15.71 -6.19 -0.59
N ALA A 29 -14.75 -5.68 0.18
CA ALA A 29 -13.38 -6.22 0.19
C ALA A 29 -13.34 -7.69 0.65
N VAL A 30 -14.07 -8.03 1.70
CA VAL A 30 -14.18 -9.43 2.17
C VAL A 30 -14.78 -10.32 1.10
N ALA A 31 -15.88 -9.89 0.46
CA ALA A 31 -16.53 -10.67 -0.60
C ALA A 31 -15.59 -10.91 -1.80
N LEU A 32 -14.88 -9.88 -2.27
CA LEU A 32 -13.92 -9.99 -3.37
C LEU A 32 -12.72 -10.86 -3.00
N ALA A 33 -12.19 -10.73 -1.77
CA ALA A 33 -11.06 -11.51 -1.31
C ALA A 33 -11.41 -13.01 -1.21
N GLU A 34 -12.56 -13.36 -0.65
CA GLU A 34 -13.02 -14.75 -0.58
C GLU A 34 -13.33 -15.33 -1.96
N TYR A 35 -13.95 -14.55 -2.85
CA TYR A 35 -14.14 -14.95 -4.24
C TYR A 35 -12.81 -15.25 -4.93
N ALA A 36 -11.84 -14.35 -4.82
CA ALA A 36 -10.52 -14.54 -5.42
C ALA A 36 -9.82 -15.80 -4.86
N ARG A 37 -9.90 -16.06 -3.57
CA ARG A 37 -9.35 -17.27 -2.92
C ARG A 37 -9.98 -18.56 -3.43
N VAL A 38 -11.28 -18.55 -3.68
CA VAL A 38 -11.99 -19.71 -4.23
C VAL A 38 -11.58 -19.97 -5.66
N VAL A 39 -11.55 -18.94 -6.48
CA VAL A 39 -11.24 -19.03 -7.91
C VAL A 39 -9.77 -19.38 -8.16
N ALA A 40 -8.85 -18.78 -7.40
CA ALA A 40 -7.40 -18.97 -7.55
C ALA A 40 -6.96 -20.44 -7.43
N LYS A 41 -7.67 -21.24 -6.65
CA LYS A 41 -7.37 -22.68 -6.48
C LYS A 41 -7.46 -23.50 -7.77
N ASN A 42 -8.11 -22.95 -8.80
CA ASN A 42 -8.27 -23.62 -10.08
C ASN A 42 -7.14 -23.29 -11.08
N TYR A 43 -6.17 -22.47 -10.67
CA TYR A 43 -5.07 -22.04 -11.51
C TYR A 43 -3.72 -22.44 -10.91
N PRO A 44 -2.76 -22.91 -11.71
CA PRO A 44 -1.42 -23.30 -11.24
C PRO A 44 -0.50 -22.08 -11.07
N VAL A 45 -0.97 -21.07 -10.34
CA VAL A 45 -0.26 -19.79 -10.09
C VAL A 45 -0.51 -19.34 -8.67
N ASN A 46 0.39 -18.53 -8.12
CA ASN A 46 0.19 -17.88 -6.84
C ASN A 46 -0.51 -16.53 -7.03
N ILE A 47 -1.56 -16.31 -6.26
CA ILE A 47 -2.30 -15.04 -6.24
C ILE A 47 -2.20 -14.44 -4.84
N ALA A 48 -1.62 -13.24 -4.75
CA ALA A 48 -1.67 -12.42 -3.56
C ALA A 48 -2.85 -11.45 -3.61
N LEU A 49 -3.37 -11.11 -2.44
CA LEU A 49 -4.44 -10.13 -2.27
C LEU A 49 -3.89 -8.89 -1.58
N HIS A 50 -4.16 -7.74 -2.15
CA HIS A 50 -3.69 -6.45 -1.71
C HIS A 50 -4.86 -5.46 -1.65
N THR A 51 -4.88 -4.55 -0.67
CA THR A 51 -5.75 -3.36 -0.73
C THR A 51 -4.95 -2.20 -1.27
N ASP A 52 -5.53 -1.51 -2.23
CA ASP A 52 -4.96 -0.34 -2.87
C ASP A 52 -5.12 0.91 -1.99
N HIS A 53 -4.67 2.06 -2.44
CA HIS A 53 -4.59 3.31 -1.71
C HIS A 53 -5.68 3.51 -0.64
N CYS A 54 -5.27 3.58 0.63
CA CYS A 54 -6.15 3.91 1.74
C CYS A 54 -5.66 5.18 2.43
N GLN A 55 -6.35 6.27 2.21
CA GLN A 55 -6.07 7.56 2.83
C GLN A 55 -6.47 7.58 4.30
N LYS A 56 -5.96 8.56 5.04
CA LYS A 56 -6.15 8.71 6.49
C LYS A 56 -7.61 8.64 6.91
N GLU A 57 -8.50 9.31 6.19
CA GLU A 57 -9.93 9.40 6.50
C GLU A 57 -10.66 8.06 6.37
N LYS A 58 -10.09 7.13 5.61
CA LYS A 58 -10.67 5.81 5.36
C LYS A 58 -10.06 4.70 6.21
N LEU A 59 -9.01 4.96 6.98
CA LEU A 59 -8.33 3.93 7.78
C LEU A 59 -9.31 3.18 8.70
N ASP A 60 -10.14 3.90 9.46
CA ASP A 60 -11.05 3.31 10.42
C ASP A 60 -12.23 2.58 9.78
N THR A 61 -12.56 2.91 8.54
CA THR A 61 -13.69 2.30 7.80
C THR A 61 -13.24 1.28 6.76
N TYR A 62 -11.94 1.09 6.55
CA TYR A 62 -11.41 0.17 5.55
C TYR A 62 -10.26 -0.71 6.06
N VAL A 63 -9.03 -0.18 6.15
CA VAL A 63 -7.85 -0.99 6.45
C VAL A 63 -7.86 -1.50 7.89
N ASN A 64 -8.22 -0.69 8.87
CA ASN A 64 -8.23 -1.09 10.28
C ASN A 64 -9.15 -2.28 10.56
N PRO A 65 -10.41 -2.32 10.07
CA PRO A 65 -11.27 -3.50 10.19
C PRO A 65 -10.73 -4.73 9.44
N LEU A 66 -10.11 -4.56 8.27
CA LEU A 66 -9.55 -5.67 7.48
C LEU A 66 -8.33 -6.30 8.17
N ILE A 67 -7.48 -5.49 8.81
CA ILE A 67 -6.40 -6.00 9.68
C ILE A 67 -6.98 -6.80 10.84
N ALA A 68 -8.04 -6.31 11.50
CA ALA A 68 -8.67 -7.01 12.61
C ALA A 68 -9.27 -8.37 12.19
N ILE A 69 -9.92 -8.43 11.02
CA ILE A 69 -10.43 -9.69 10.44
C ILE A 69 -9.28 -10.65 10.17
N SER A 70 -8.18 -10.16 9.58
CA SER A 70 -7.00 -10.97 9.31
C SER A 70 -6.34 -11.48 10.59
N GLN A 71 -6.25 -10.65 11.65
CA GLN A 71 -5.75 -11.05 12.95
C GLN A 71 -6.59 -12.18 13.56
N GLN A 72 -7.93 -12.04 13.53
CA GLN A 72 -8.83 -13.10 14.02
C GLN A 72 -8.66 -14.43 13.28
N ARG A 73 -8.33 -14.38 11.97
CA ARG A 73 -8.03 -15.61 11.19
C ARG A 73 -6.70 -16.21 11.62
N VAL A 74 -5.67 -15.38 11.79
CA VAL A 74 -4.34 -15.84 12.25
C VAL A 74 -4.41 -16.46 13.65
N ASP A 75 -5.17 -15.87 14.55
CA ASP A 75 -5.38 -16.40 15.91
C ASP A 75 -6.07 -17.79 15.92
N LYS A 76 -6.83 -18.09 14.86
CA LYS A 76 -7.44 -19.41 14.62
C LYS A 76 -6.55 -20.35 13.79
N GLY A 77 -5.29 -20.00 13.55
CA GLY A 77 -4.35 -20.80 12.75
C GLY A 77 -4.62 -20.78 11.24
N GLN A 78 -5.39 -19.81 10.76
CA GLN A 78 -5.69 -19.61 9.34
C GLN A 78 -4.76 -18.54 8.74
N ASP A 79 -4.67 -18.52 7.42
CA ASP A 79 -3.99 -17.43 6.72
C ASP A 79 -4.76 -16.09 6.87
N PRO A 80 -4.07 -14.95 6.89
CA PRO A 80 -4.72 -13.64 6.87
C PRO A 80 -5.62 -13.49 5.63
N LEU A 81 -6.63 -12.65 5.70
CA LEU A 81 -7.55 -12.43 4.57
C LEU A 81 -6.82 -11.78 3.39
N PHE A 82 -5.98 -10.79 3.66
CA PHE A 82 -5.11 -10.10 2.70
C PHE A 82 -3.63 -10.41 2.99
N ASN A 83 -2.80 -10.36 1.95
CA ASN A 83 -1.35 -10.53 2.07
C ASN A 83 -0.65 -9.20 2.37
N SER A 84 -1.22 -8.10 1.88
CA SER A 84 -0.70 -6.75 2.08
C SER A 84 -1.82 -5.70 2.07
N HIS A 85 -1.53 -4.56 2.70
CA HIS A 85 -2.37 -3.36 2.67
C HIS A 85 -1.52 -2.15 2.34
N MET A 86 -2.04 -1.22 1.52
CA MET A 86 -1.40 0.05 1.26
C MET A 86 -1.97 1.15 2.16
N TRP A 87 -1.08 1.82 2.87
CA TRP A 87 -1.30 3.07 3.57
C TRP A 87 -0.86 4.22 2.69
N ASP A 88 -1.79 5.05 2.26
CA ASP A 88 -1.54 6.24 1.46
C ASP A 88 -1.41 7.48 2.37
N GLY A 89 -0.17 7.81 2.70
CA GLY A 89 0.19 9.02 3.44
C GLY A 89 0.61 10.19 2.56
N SER A 90 0.37 10.14 1.26
CA SER A 90 0.85 11.14 0.29
C SER A 90 0.28 12.56 0.51
N ALA A 91 -0.90 12.66 1.12
CA ALA A 91 -1.59 13.92 1.36
C ALA A 91 -1.18 14.62 2.68
N ILE A 92 -0.35 14.00 3.51
CA ILE A 92 0.05 14.53 4.82
C ILE A 92 1.57 14.67 4.92
N GLU A 93 2.03 15.39 5.96
CA GLU A 93 3.47 15.58 6.19
C GLU A 93 4.17 14.27 6.56
N VAL A 94 5.41 14.12 6.12
CA VAL A 94 6.20 12.87 6.23
C VAL A 94 6.25 12.33 7.67
N GLU A 95 6.44 13.20 8.67
CA GLU A 95 6.52 12.77 10.07
C GLU A 95 5.18 12.17 10.56
N GLU A 96 4.06 12.78 10.20
CA GLU A 96 2.74 12.24 10.52
C GLU A 96 2.46 10.94 9.77
N ASN A 97 2.82 10.88 8.50
CA ASN A 97 2.74 9.66 7.68
C ASN A 97 3.48 8.51 8.35
N LEU A 98 4.73 8.72 8.77
CA LEU A 98 5.56 7.69 9.37
C LEU A 98 5.09 7.27 10.76
N GLN A 99 4.51 8.17 11.56
CA GLN A 99 3.88 7.82 12.84
C GLN A 99 2.70 6.87 12.64
N ILE A 100 1.81 7.18 11.71
CA ILE A 100 0.68 6.29 11.36
C ILE A 100 1.19 4.97 10.80
N ALA A 101 2.20 5.01 9.93
CA ALA A 101 2.80 3.81 9.35
C ALA A 101 3.42 2.89 10.42
N GLU A 102 4.11 3.44 11.44
CA GLU A 102 4.68 2.66 12.54
C GLU A 102 3.58 1.95 13.36
N GLU A 103 2.49 2.66 13.65
CA GLU A 103 1.34 2.07 14.34
C GLU A 103 0.70 0.94 13.52
N LEU A 104 0.44 1.19 12.22
CA LEU A 104 -0.10 0.19 11.31
C LEU A 104 0.85 -1.01 11.18
N LEU A 105 2.17 -0.78 11.06
CA LEU A 105 3.19 -1.83 10.95
C LEU A 105 3.16 -2.76 12.16
N SER A 106 3.03 -2.21 13.36
CA SER A 106 2.90 -2.99 14.59
C SER A 106 1.69 -3.94 14.56
N ARG A 107 0.59 -3.54 13.94
CA ARG A 107 -0.65 -4.32 13.83
C ARG A 107 -0.58 -5.32 12.69
N THR A 108 -0.11 -4.90 11.52
CA THR A 108 0.04 -5.76 10.34
C THR A 108 1.06 -6.88 10.58
N ALA A 109 2.14 -6.60 11.32
CA ALA A 109 3.11 -7.62 11.71
C ALA A 109 2.47 -8.77 12.51
N LYS A 110 1.60 -8.46 13.47
CA LYS A 110 0.86 -9.47 14.25
C LYS A 110 -0.09 -10.29 13.37
N ALA A 111 -0.75 -9.62 12.44
CA ALA A 111 -1.65 -10.25 11.47
C ALA A 111 -0.93 -10.95 10.31
N LYS A 112 0.41 -10.97 10.28
CA LYS A 112 1.25 -11.56 9.22
C LYS A 112 1.03 -10.91 7.84
N ILE A 113 0.73 -9.64 7.81
CA ILE A 113 0.46 -8.84 6.61
C ILE A 113 1.68 -7.96 6.33
N ILE A 114 1.98 -7.73 5.05
CA ILE A 114 2.96 -6.73 4.60
C ILE A 114 2.26 -5.37 4.54
N LEU A 115 2.88 -4.34 5.09
CA LEU A 115 2.40 -2.96 4.94
C LEU A 115 3.10 -2.31 3.75
N GLU A 116 2.34 -1.79 2.79
CA GLU A 116 2.86 -0.86 1.80
C GLU A 116 2.62 0.57 2.28
N ILE A 117 3.61 1.44 2.06
CA ILE A 117 3.62 2.81 2.55
C ILE A 117 3.97 3.71 1.39
N GLU A 118 3.16 4.72 1.13
CA GLU A 118 3.49 5.73 0.16
C GLU A 118 4.28 6.87 0.80
N VAL A 119 5.50 7.09 0.28
CA VAL A 119 6.41 8.16 0.72
C VAL A 119 6.70 9.09 -0.45
N GLY A 120 6.10 10.25 -0.42
CA GLY A 120 6.02 11.20 -1.52
C GLY A 120 4.58 11.40 -1.96
N ALA A 121 4.36 12.15 -3.02
CA ALA A 121 3.02 12.40 -3.57
C ALA A 121 2.92 11.86 -4.99
N VAL A 122 1.77 11.28 -5.34
CA VAL A 122 1.40 10.97 -6.72
C VAL A 122 0.43 12.03 -7.21
N GLY A 123 0.70 12.62 -8.38
CA GLY A 123 -0.18 13.58 -9.02
C GLY A 123 -1.27 12.92 -9.86
N GLY A 124 -2.15 13.74 -10.45
CA GLY A 124 -3.22 13.26 -11.31
C GLY A 124 -4.51 12.94 -10.57
N GLU A 125 -5.36 12.09 -11.11
CA GLU A 125 -6.67 11.76 -10.54
C GLU A 125 -6.85 10.26 -10.42
N GLU A 126 -7.23 9.80 -9.22
CA GLU A 126 -7.59 8.41 -8.93
C GLU A 126 -8.69 8.37 -7.88
N ASP A 127 -9.71 7.55 -8.09
CA ASP A 127 -10.87 7.35 -7.20
C ASP A 127 -11.51 8.66 -6.67
N GLY A 128 -11.48 9.73 -7.51
CA GLY A 128 -12.02 11.05 -7.18
C GLY A 128 -11.11 11.95 -6.35
N VAL A 129 -9.86 11.56 -6.15
CA VAL A 129 -8.81 12.36 -5.51
C VAL A 129 -7.90 12.94 -6.58
N THR A 130 -7.63 14.26 -6.48
CA THR A 130 -6.75 14.97 -7.43
C THR A 130 -5.47 15.41 -6.73
N GLY A 131 -4.32 14.98 -7.25
CA GLY A 131 -2.99 15.39 -6.82
C GLY A 131 -2.36 16.41 -7.76
N GLU A 132 -1.63 17.39 -7.21
CA GLU A 132 -0.90 18.39 -7.99
C GLU A 132 0.34 17.81 -8.66
N ILE A 133 0.71 18.35 -9.82
CA ILE A 133 1.97 18.04 -10.52
C ILE A 133 3.01 19.09 -10.10
N ASN A 134 3.84 18.75 -9.11
CA ASN A 134 4.87 19.63 -8.55
C ASN A 134 6.10 18.82 -8.05
N GLU A 135 7.03 19.49 -7.36
CA GLU A 135 8.26 18.89 -6.84
C GLU A 135 8.00 17.73 -5.83
N LYS A 136 6.83 17.69 -5.20
CA LYS A 136 6.45 16.60 -4.26
C LYS A 136 6.26 15.24 -4.94
N LEU A 137 6.21 15.21 -6.29
CA LEU A 137 6.21 13.96 -7.07
C LEU A 137 7.53 13.18 -7.03
N TYR A 138 8.53 13.70 -6.33
CA TYR A 138 9.85 13.07 -6.25
C TYR A 138 10.22 12.84 -4.78
N THR A 139 10.20 11.58 -4.36
CA THR A 139 10.70 11.20 -3.03
C THR A 139 12.19 11.53 -2.93
N THR A 140 12.60 12.12 -1.82
CA THR A 140 13.99 12.46 -1.59
C THR A 140 14.75 11.34 -0.87
N VAL A 141 16.08 11.37 -0.96
CA VAL A 141 16.95 10.47 -0.15
C VAL A 141 16.69 10.66 1.34
N ALA A 142 16.44 11.89 1.78
CA ALA A 142 16.12 12.19 3.18
C ALA A 142 14.84 11.49 3.64
N ASP A 143 13.79 11.49 2.81
CA ASP A 143 12.52 10.81 3.12
C ASP A 143 12.71 9.29 3.22
N GLY A 144 13.46 8.69 2.27
CA GLY A 144 13.79 7.27 2.32
C GLY A 144 14.59 6.88 3.56
N MET A 145 15.61 7.68 3.91
CA MET A 145 16.40 7.48 5.12
C MET A 145 15.56 7.62 6.39
N ARG A 146 14.68 8.62 6.45
CA ARG A 146 13.79 8.84 7.58
C ARG A 146 12.80 7.69 7.75
N THR A 147 12.30 7.15 6.65
CA THR A 147 11.43 5.96 6.66
C THR A 147 12.12 4.78 7.35
N LEU A 148 13.37 4.47 6.99
CA LEU A 148 14.14 3.40 7.63
C LEU A 148 14.45 3.69 9.11
N GLU A 149 14.68 4.95 9.48
CA GLU A 149 14.93 5.33 10.87
C GLU A 149 13.70 5.06 11.77
N VAL A 150 12.50 5.33 11.26
CA VAL A 150 11.25 5.13 12.01
C VAL A 150 10.81 3.69 11.99
N LEU A 151 10.78 3.06 10.82
CA LEU A 151 10.16 1.75 10.63
C LEU A 151 11.13 0.58 10.84
N GLY A 152 12.43 0.85 10.84
CA GLY A 152 13.46 -0.17 10.98
C GLY A 152 13.74 -0.94 9.69
N LEU A 153 14.53 -2.00 9.80
CA LEU A 153 14.98 -2.82 8.66
C LEU A 153 14.21 -4.15 8.56
N GLY A 154 12.98 -4.20 9.06
CA GLY A 154 12.13 -5.38 9.06
C GLY A 154 11.96 -6.07 10.41
N GLU A 155 12.68 -5.64 11.45
CA GLU A 155 12.56 -6.18 12.83
C GLU A 155 11.22 -5.84 13.49
N LYS A 156 10.60 -4.70 13.11
CA LYS A 156 9.27 -4.30 13.60
C LYS A 156 8.13 -4.95 12.81
N GLY A 157 8.39 -5.41 11.60
CA GLY A 157 7.42 -5.99 10.68
C GLY A 157 7.90 -5.89 9.23
N ARG A 158 7.23 -6.58 8.33
CA ARG A 158 7.54 -6.50 6.89
C ARG A 158 6.79 -5.35 6.25
N TYR A 159 7.49 -4.52 5.54
CA TYR A 159 6.91 -3.44 4.75
C TYR A 159 7.62 -3.25 3.41
N ILE A 160 6.96 -2.58 2.50
CA ILE A 160 7.50 -2.06 1.24
C ILE A 160 7.16 -0.58 1.14
N THR A 161 7.98 0.18 0.42
CA THR A 161 7.74 1.61 0.18
C THR A 161 7.44 1.87 -1.28
N ALA A 162 6.31 2.50 -1.55
CA ALA A 162 6.00 3.11 -2.81
C ALA A 162 6.66 4.50 -2.85
N LEU A 163 7.84 4.55 -3.46
CA LEU A 163 8.59 5.79 -3.64
C LEU A 163 8.18 6.46 -4.94
N THR A 164 7.91 7.76 -4.91
CA THR A 164 7.49 8.50 -6.07
C THR A 164 8.67 9.04 -6.87
N PHE A 165 8.59 8.96 -8.19
CA PHE A 165 9.66 9.39 -9.11
C PHE A 165 9.11 10.16 -10.31
N GLY A 166 8.02 10.93 -10.10
CA GLY A 166 7.34 11.73 -11.11
C GLY A 166 6.15 11.04 -11.76
N ASN A 167 5.70 9.92 -11.23
CA ASN A 167 4.51 9.21 -11.68
C ASN A 167 3.22 9.97 -11.31
N VAL A 168 2.19 9.82 -12.14
CA VAL A 168 0.86 10.42 -11.94
C VAL A 168 -0.21 9.42 -12.34
N HIS A 169 -1.37 9.52 -11.70
CA HIS A 169 -2.57 8.76 -12.05
C HIS A 169 -3.35 9.42 -13.19
N GLY A 170 -4.16 8.63 -13.88
CA GLY A 170 -5.10 9.09 -14.88
C GLY A 170 -4.45 9.60 -16.18
N ALA A 171 -5.18 10.46 -16.90
CA ALA A 171 -4.75 11.02 -18.18
C ALA A 171 -3.99 12.34 -17.99
N TYR A 172 -2.84 12.45 -18.62
CA TYR A 172 -2.03 13.66 -18.62
C TYR A 172 -1.59 14.06 -20.03
N LYS A 173 -1.27 15.35 -20.22
CA LYS A 173 -0.81 15.84 -21.53
C LYS A 173 0.66 15.47 -21.75
N PRO A 174 1.07 15.13 -22.98
CA PRO A 174 2.48 14.89 -23.31
C PRO A 174 3.39 16.03 -22.82
N GLY A 175 4.52 15.69 -22.20
CA GLY A 175 5.50 16.64 -21.67
C GLY A 175 5.20 17.19 -20.27
N HIS A 176 4.04 16.88 -19.69
CA HIS A 176 3.71 17.33 -18.32
C HIS A 176 4.28 16.40 -17.23
N VAL A 177 4.65 15.20 -17.58
CA VAL A 177 5.20 14.19 -16.66
C VAL A 177 6.63 13.88 -17.05
N LYS A 178 7.54 13.92 -16.09
CA LYS A 178 8.94 13.52 -16.24
C LYS A 178 9.25 12.44 -15.22
N LEU A 179 9.35 11.21 -15.69
CA LEU A 179 9.76 10.10 -14.85
C LEU A 179 11.26 10.14 -14.59
N ARG A 180 11.64 9.93 -13.33
CA ARG A 180 13.02 9.89 -12.84
C ARG A 180 13.26 8.62 -12.02
N PRO A 181 13.21 7.44 -12.65
CA PRO A 181 13.38 6.16 -11.93
C PRO A 181 14.74 5.99 -11.28
N GLU A 182 15.75 6.77 -11.68
CA GLU A 182 17.05 6.83 -11.03
C GLU A 182 16.99 7.18 -9.55
N ILE A 183 15.95 7.90 -9.10
CA ILE A 183 15.70 8.23 -7.69
C ILE A 183 15.61 6.97 -6.82
N LEU A 184 14.97 5.92 -7.33
CA LEU A 184 14.85 4.65 -6.60
C LEU A 184 16.22 4.06 -6.30
N LYS A 185 17.13 4.11 -7.29
CA LYS A 185 18.50 3.63 -7.10
C LYS A 185 19.29 4.52 -6.15
N GLU A 186 19.18 5.83 -6.27
CA GLU A 186 19.86 6.80 -5.39
C GLU A 186 19.49 6.55 -3.93
N ILE A 187 18.19 6.39 -3.63
CA ILE A 187 17.69 6.09 -2.29
C ILE A 187 18.20 4.74 -1.80
N GLN A 188 18.15 3.69 -2.62
CA GLN A 188 18.65 2.37 -2.25
C GLN A 188 20.16 2.39 -1.97
N ASP A 189 20.95 3.06 -2.79
CA ASP A 189 22.40 3.16 -2.63
C ASP A 189 22.76 3.89 -1.32
N GLU A 190 22.11 5.01 -1.00
CA GLU A 190 22.36 5.76 0.23
C GLU A 190 21.92 4.97 1.48
N CYS A 191 20.75 4.35 1.43
CA CYS A 191 20.27 3.44 2.49
C CYS A 191 21.25 2.26 2.67
N GLY A 192 21.70 1.66 1.59
CA GLY A 192 22.66 0.56 1.62
C GLY A 192 24.02 0.93 2.20
N LYS A 193 24.50 2.17 1.98
CA LYS A 193 25.73 2.68 2.61
C LYS A 193 25.61 2.78 4.12
N LYS A 194 24.46 3.24 4.62
CA LYS A 194 24.23 3.46 6.05
C LYS A 194 23.94 2.17 6.81
N TYR A 195 23.14 1.28 6.21
CA TYR A 195 22.60 0.11 6.91
C TYR A 195 23.12 -1.25 6.43
N GLY A 196 23.93 -1.26 5.38
CA GLY A 196 24.42 -2.47 4.74
C GLY A 196 23.65 -2.80 3.45
N LYS A 197 24.35 -3.38 2.49
CA LYS A 197 23.86 -3.56 1.11
C LYS A 197 22.74 -4.58 0.93
N ASP A 198 22.58 -5.46 1.89
CA ASP A 198 21.61 -6.57 1.80
C ASP A 198 20.31 -6.23 2.54
N LYS A 199 20.07 -4.95 2.80
CA LYS A 199 18.95 -4.45 3.57
C LYS A 199 18.09 -3.53 2.71
#